data_6e46744d148adbf5681c6ae8383dd071
#
_entry.id   6e46744d148adbf5681c6ae8383dd071
#
_cell.length_a   1.000
_cell.length_b   1.000
_cell.length_c   1.000
_cell.angle_alpha   90.00
_cell.angle_beta   90.00
_cell.angle_gamma   90.00
#
_symmetry.space_group_name_H-M   'P 1'
#
loop_
_entity.id
_entity.type
_entity.pdbx_description
1 polymer ?
#
loop_
_entity_poly.entity_id
_entity_poly.type
_entity_poly.pdbx_seq_one_letter_code
_entity_poly.pdbx_strand_id
1 'polypeptide(L)'
;VIDCPDLPLNVSRSALQNDGFAKKISDYITKKVADKLAGMCKTDKDNYDKYWDDISPFIKYGCLKDDKFCEKMTDYILFKDLDGKYLTLPEALEVNKTDPDEKASAVDEDGNKVEAGVVDEKKEEDKTAEEEKRERTIYYVTNEQQQGQYIRMFRDHKLQAFILNSNIDSPFIQQLEMKNEGIH
;
A
#
# COMPACT_ATOMS: atom_id res chain seq x y z
N VAL A 1 -6.82 14.38 -20.42
CA VAL A 1 -6.23 14.84 -21.70
C VAL A 1 -5.63 16.21 -21.47
N ILE A 2 -4.39 16.40 -21.92
CA ILE A 2 -3.66 17.66 -21.78
C ILE A 2 -3.37 18.15 -23.18
N ASP A 3 -3.81 19.37 -23.49
CA ASP A 3 -3.54 20.04 -24.75
C ASP A 3 -2.39 21.04 -24.55
N CYS A 4 -1.28 20.81 -25.25
CA CYS A 4 -0.12 21.68 -25.21
C CYS A 4 0.51 21.75 -26.61
N PRO A 5 0.06 22.68 -27.45
CA PRO A 5 0.49 22.79 -28.86
C PRO A 5 1.97 23.15 -29.03
N ASP A 6 2.58 23.75 -28.00
CA ASP A 6 3.96 24.22 -28.04
C ASP A 6 5.00 23.18 -27.63
N LEU A 7 4.57 21.94 -27.31
CA LEU A 7 5.50 20.87 -26.96
C LEU A 7 6.28 20.39 -28.20
N PRO A 8 7.62 20.32 -28.11
CA PRO A 8 8.44 19.81 -29.21
C PRO A 8 8.20 18.30 -29.37
N LEU A 9 7.75 17.92 -30.58
CA LEU A 9 7.54 16.52 -30.93
C LEU A 9 8.76 15.95 -31.63
N ASN A 10 9.00 14.65 -31.42
CA ASN A 10 9.99 13.93 -32.21
C ASN A 10 9.54 13.80 -33.68
N VAL A 11 10.48 13.56 -34.58
CA VAL A 11 10.23 13.39 -36.02
C VAL A 11 9.18 12.29 -36.29
N SER A 12 9.18 11.23 -35.49
CA SER A 12 8.20 10.14 -35.58
C SER A 12 6.80 10.51 -35.07
N ARG A 13 6.63 11.65 -34.40
CA ARG A 13 5.40 12.08 -33.72
C ARG A 13 4.90 11.11 -32.62
N SER A 14 5.66 10.07 -32.32
CA SER A 14 5.29 9.03 -31.33
C SER A 14 5.86 9.30 -29.94
N ALA A 15 6.78 10.26 -29.81
CA ALA A 15 7.39 10.62 -28.53
C ALA A 15 7.69 12.13 -28.48
N LEU A 16 7.71 12.67 -27.27
CA LEU A 16 8.20 14.03 -27.03
C LEU A 16 9.73 14.04 -27.09
N GLN A 17 10.29 15.16 -27.56
CA GLN A 17 11.73 15.36 -27.43
C GLN A 17 12.07 15.50 -25.94
N ASN A 18 13.17 14.85 -25.54
CA ASN A 18 13.62 14.88 -24.16
C ASN A 18 14.40 16.20 -23.92
N ASP A 19 13.69 17.30 -23.83
CA ASP A 19 14.23 18.61 -23.50
C ASP A 19 13.83 19.07 -22.10
N GLY A 20 14.51 20.09 -21.58
CA GLY A 20 14.27 20.60 -20.24
C GLY A 20 12.88 21.23 -20.05
N PHE A 21 12.24 21.66 -21.14
CA PHE A 21 10.89 22.24 -21.12
C PHE A 21 9.82 21.14 -20.97
N ALA A 22 9.92 20.10 -21.80
CA ALA A 22 9.03 18.93 -21.69
C ALA A 22 9.09 18.28 -20.30
N LYS A 23 10.30 18.17 -19.72
CA LYS A 23 10.48 17.68 -18.37
C LYS A 23 9.79 18.54 -17.30
N LYS A 24 9.95 19.88 -17.38
CA LYS A 24 9.26 20.80 -16.44
C LYS A 24 7.75 20.69 -16.49
N ILE A 25 7.19 20.56 -17.70
CA ILE A 25 5.75 20.37 -17.90
C ILE A 25 5.32 19.03 -17.31
N SER A 26 6.06 17.96 -17.58
CA SER A 26 5.80 16.62 -17.03
C SER A 26 5.78 16.66 -15.50
N ASP A 27 6.81 17.24 -14.87
CA ASP A 27 6.91 17.35 -13.41
C ASP A 27 5.73 18.15 -12.82
N TYR A 28 5.35 19.25 -13.49
CA TYR A 28 4.20 20.05 -13.07
C TYR A 28 2.88 19.28 -13.13
N ILE A 29 2.65 18.56 -14.23
CA ILE A 29 1.45 17.73 -14.44
C ILE A 29 1.39 16.62 -13.41
N THR A 30 2.49 15.89 -13.23
CA THR A 30 2.64 14.80 -12.26
C THR A 30 2.28 15.27 -10.85
N LYS A 31 2.80 16.44 -10.46
CA LYS A 31 2.45 17.05 -9.18
C LYS A 31 0.95 17.36 -9.07
N LYS A 32 0.36 17.96 -10.08
CA LYS A 32 -1.08 18.31 -10.08
C LYS A 32 -1.98 17.10 -10.05
N VAL A 33 -1.60 16.04 -10.78
CA VAL A 33 -2.32 14.75 -10.76
C VAL A 33 -2.26 14.13 -9.36
N ALA A 34 -1.08 14.06 -8.74
CA ALA A 34 -0.92 13.54 -7.38
C ALA A 34 -1.76 14.34 -6.38
N ASP A 35 -1.69 15.68 -6.41
CA ASP A 35 -2.46 16.55 -5.52
C ASP A 35 -3.98 16.35 -5.71
N LYS A 36 -4.45 16.14 -6.94
CA LYS A 36 -5.87 15.88 -7.25
C LYS A 36 -6.32 14.52 -6.73
N LEU A 37 -5.53 13.46 -6.98
CA LEU A 37 -5.84 12.11 -6.52
C LEU A 37 -5.85 12.01 -4.99
N ALA A 38 -4.86 12.60 -4.32
CA ALA A 38 -4.82 12.70 -2.87
C ALA A 38 -6.03 13.46 -2.31
N GLY A 39 -6.42 14.54 -2.97
CA GLY A 39 -7.63 15.29 -2.63
C GLY A 39 -8.90 14.44 -2.77
N MET A 40 -9.06 13.71 -3.86
CA MET A 40 -10.21 12.81 -4.07
C MET A 40 -10.28 11.72 -3.00
N CYS A 41 -9.16 11.09 -2.68
CA CYS A 41 -9.12 10.06 -1.64
C CYS A 41 -9.60 10.60 -0.27
N LYS A 42 -9.32 11.89 0.04
CA LYS A 42 -9.73 12.52 1.31
C LYS A 42 -11.16 13.02 1.33
N THR A 43 -11.63 13.58 0.22
CA THR A 43 -12.91 14.33 0.19
C THR A 43 -14.03 13.63 -0.54
N ASP A 44 -13.70 12.63 -1.37
CA ASP A 44 -14.65 11.91 -2.23
C ASP A 44 -14.18 10.46 -2.42
N LYS A 45 -14.03 9.76 -1.28
CA LYS A 45 -13.48 8.39 -1.23
C LYS A 45 -14.32 7.42 -2.05
N ASP A 46 -15.64 7.55 -2.05
CA ASP A 46 -16.55 6.65 -2.77
C ASP A 46 -16.27 6.66 -4.29
N ASN A 47 -16.06 7.85 -4.87
CA ASN A 47 -15.67 7.95 -6.27
C ASN A 47 -14.23 7.51 -6.50
N TYR A 48 -13.32 7.75 -5.56
CA TYR A 48 -11.94 7.27 -5.66
C TYR A 48 -11.87 5.75 -5.67
N ASP A 49 -12.59 5.08 -4.77
CA ASP A 49 -12.69 3.62 -4.68
C ASP A 49 -13.32 3.04 -5.96
N LYS A 50 -14.39 3.66 -6.46
CA LYS A 50 -15.11 3.23 -7.68
C LYS A 50 -14.22 3.17 -8.92
N TYR A 51 -13.31 4.12 -9.07
CA TYR A 51 -12.42 4.21 -10.24
C TYR A 51 -11.04 3.62 -9.99
N TRP A 52 -10.79 3.11 -8.78
CA TRP A 52 -9.46 2.64 -8.40
C TRP A 52 -8.93 1.52 -9.29
N ASP A 53 -9.74 0.51 -9.60
CA ASP A 53 -9.31 -0.62 -10.42
C ASP A 53 -8.86 -0.17 -11.84
N ASP A 54 -9.49 0.88 -12.37
CA ASP A 54 -9.13 1.44 -13.69
C ASP A 54 -7.86 2.29 -13.66
N ILE A 55 -7.63 3.03 -12.58
CA ILE A 55 -6.51 3.98 -12.48
C ILE A 55 -5.28 3.42 -11.78
N SER A 56 -5.43 2.39 -10.95
CA SER A 56 -4.36 1.84 -10.12
C SER A 56 -3.13 1.39 -10.91
N PRO A 57 -3.23 0.76 -12.09
CA PRO A 57 -2.04 0.36 -12.84
C PRO A 57 -1.18 1.57 -13.26
N PHE A 58 -1.82 2.69 -13.61
CA PHE A 58 -1.12 3.92 -14.00
C PHE A 58 -0.47 4.60 -12.81
N ILE A 59 -1.15 4.61 -11.65
CA ILE A 59 -0.61 5.17 -10.41
C ILE A 59 0.60 4.34 -9.94
N LYS A 60 0.46 3.02 -9.88
CA LYS A 60 1.56 2.11 -9.50
C LYS A 60 2.74 2.23 -10.46
N TYR A 61 2.48 2.31 -11.78
CA TYR A 61 3.53 2.56 -12.76
C TYR A 61 4.21 3.92 -12.54
N GLY A 62 3.44 4.96 -12.23
CA GLY A 62 3.98 6.28 -11.89
C GLY A 62 4.91 6.21 -10.67
N CYS A 63 4.52 5.46 -9.64
CA CYS A 63 5.34 5.24 -8.44
C CYS A 63 6.65 4.50 -8.76
N LEU A 64 6.62 3.56 -9.71
CA LEU A 64 7.83 2.85 -10.15
C LEU A 64 8.79 3.73 -10.96
N LYS A 65 8.28 4.79 -11.59
CA LYS A 65 9.05 5.68 -12.49
C LYS A 65 9.54 6.95 -11.83
N ASP A 66 8.81 7.47 -10.84
CA ASP A 66 9.09 8.76 -10.20
C ASP A 66 8.94 8.65 -8.68
N ASP A 67 10.08 8.75 -8.00
CA ASP A 67 10.15 8.64 -6.54
C ASP A 67 9.35 9.75 -5.83
N LYS A 68 9.36 10.97 -6.37
CA LYS A 68 8.60 12.10 -5.81
C LYS A 68 7.09 11.90 -5.95
N PHE A 69 6.66 11.29 -7.05
CA PHE A 69 5.27 10.89 -7.22
C PHE A 69 4.91 9.79 -6.24
N CYS A 70 5.78 8.78 -6.09
CA CYS A 70 5.60 7.69 -5.15
C CYS A 70 5.44 8.21 -3.71
N GLU A 71 6.35 9.04 -3.22
CA GLU A 71 6.29 9.63 -1.88
C GLU A 71 4.95 10.35 -1.61
N LYS A 72 4.40 11.03 -2.63
CA LYS A 72 3.11 11.71 -2.51
C LYS A 72 1.90 10.79 -2.55
N MET A 73 2.00 9.68 -3.25
CA MET A 73 0.88 8.78 -3.50
C MET A 73 0.84 7.60 -2.54
N THR A 74 1.92 7.27 -1.87
CA THR A 74 2.04 6.07 -1.01
C THR A 74 0.88 5.92 -0.05
N ASP A 75 0.52 6.96 0.68
CA ASP A 75 -0.57 6.94 1.66
C ASP A 75 -1.97 6.85 1.05
N TYR A 76 -2.10 7.09 -0.26
CA TYR A 76 -3.38 7.11 -0.98
C TYR A 76 -3.54 5.92 -1.94
N ILE A 77 -2.61 4.99 -1.92
CA ILE A 77 -2.74 3.73 -2.67
C ILE A 77 -3.72 2.83 -1.95
N LEU A 78 -4.67 2.29 -2.70
CA LEU A 78 -5.69 1.41 -2.15
C LEU A 78 -5.34 -0.05 -2.39
N PHE A 79 -5.67 -0.85 -1.39
CA PHE A 79 -5.62 -2.30 -1.39
C PHE A 79 -7.04 -2.83 -1.26
N LYS A 80 -7.44 -3.70 -2.16
CA LYS A 80 -8.76 -4.35 -2.14
C LYS A 80 -8.68 -5.59 -1.28
N ASP A 81 -9.48 -5.66 -0.24
CA ASP A 81 -9.57 -6.85 0.61
C ASP A 81 -10.39 -7.98 -0.03
N LEU A 82 -10.44 -9.13 0.63
CA LEU A 82 -11.18 -10.32 0.17
C LEU A 82 -12.71 -10.14 0.16
N ASP A 83 -13.23 -9.09 0.78
CA ASP A 83 -14.65 -8.75 0.82
C ASP A 83 -15.00 -7.62 -0.16
N GLY A 84 -14.01 -7.16 -0.94
CA GLY A 84 -14.16 -6.14 -1.98
C GLY A 84 -14.09 -4.71 -1.47
N LYS A 85 -13.70 -4.50 -0.21
CA LYS A 85 -13.53 -3.18 0.38
C LYS A 85 -12.13 -2.65 0.08
N TYR A 86 -12.02 -1.33 -0.16
CA TYR A 86 -10.75 -0.66 -0.40
C TYR A 86 -10.23 0.01 0.87
N LEU A 87 -8.98 -0.28 1.21
CA LEU A 87 -8.23 0.29 2.32
C LEU A 87 -7.00 1.00 1.78
N THR A 88 -6.68 2.16 2.34
CA THR A 88 -5.42 2.85 2.06
C THR A 88 -4.24 2.08 2.64
N LEU A 89 -3.02 2.35 2.18
CA LEU A 89 -1.82 1.67 2.72
C LEU A 89 -1.70 1.81 4.23
N PRO A 90 -1.86 3.00 4.86
CA PRO A 90 -1.86 3.11 6.31
C PRO A 90 -2.92 2.23 6.99
N GLU A 91 -4.16 2.22 6.47
CA GLU A 91 -5.23 1.37 7.01
C GLU A 91 -4.90 -0.12 6.85
N ALA A 92 -4.35 -0.54 5.70
CA ALA A 92 -3.97 -1.92 5.44
C ALA A 92 -2.85 -2.42 6.38
N LEU A 93 -1.92 -1.54 6.74
CA LEU A 93 -0.84 -1.82 7.68
C LEU A 93 -1.32 -1.92 9.14
N GLU A 94 -2.42 -1.24 9.48
CA GLU A 94 -3.00 -1.30 10.83
C GLU A 94 -3.79 -2.58 11.09
N VAL A 95 -4.42 -3.15 10.06
CA VAL A 95 -5.36 -4.26 10.21
C VAL A 95 -4.71 -5.56 10.69
N ASN A 96 -3.47 -5.83 10.26
CA ASN A 96 -2.72 -7.03 10.61
C ASN A 96 -1.63 -6.77 11.66
N LYS A 97 -1.77 -5.71 12.47
CA LYS A 97 -0.87 -5.52 13.61
C LYS A 97 -1.06 -6.66 14.58
N THR A 98 -0.08 -7.53 14.67
CA THR A 98 0.00 -8.53 15.74
C THR A 98 0.46 -7.82 17.00
N ASP A 99 -0.40 -7.73 18.00
CA ASP A 99 0.03 -7.35 19.34
C ASP A 99 1.04 -8.37 19.84
N PRO A 100 2.22 -7.93 20.34
CA PRO A 100 3.23 -8.84 20.89
C PRO A 100 2.69 -9.69 22.05
N ASP A 101 1.62 -9.27 22.71
CA ASP A 101 0.96 -10.01 23.79
C ASP A 101 0.10 -11.19 23.31
N GLU A 102 -0.34 -11.24 22.05
CA GLU A 102 -1.05 -12.42 21.50
C GLU A 102 -0.10 -13.57 21.14
N LYS A 103 1.20 -13.33 20.92
CA LYS A 103 2.19 -14.40 20.74
C LYS A 103 2.56 -15.12 22.03
N ALA A 104 2.19 -14.58 23.19
CA ALA A 104 2.48 -15.17 24.49
C ALA A 104 1.45 -16.21 24.97
N SER A 105 0.35 -16.42 24.25
CA SER A 105 -0.59 -17.50 24.51
C SER A 105 -0.32 -18.73 23.63
N ALA A 106 0.92 -19.21 23.62
CA ALA A 106 1.23 -20.55 23.15
C ALA A 106 0.66 -21.55 24.15
N VAL A 107 -0.36 -22.27 23.73
CA VAL A 107 -0.85 -23.45 24.43
C VAL A 107 0.20 -24.55 24.25
N ASP A 108 0.64 -25.17 25.34
CA ASP A 108 1.43 -26.39 25.27
C ASP A 108 0.61 -27.54 24.67
N GLU A 109 1.28 -28.60 24.23
CA GLU A 109 0.63 -29.78 23.59
C GLU A 109 -0.46 -30.44 24.44
N ASP A 110 -0.65 -30.00 25.68
CA ASP A 110 -1.64 -30.53 26.65
C ASP A 110 -2.81 -29.55 26.93
N GLY A 111 -2.90 -28.40 26.24
CA GLY A 111 -4.06 -27.51 26.28
C GLY A 111 -4.17 -26.63 27.55
N ASN A 112 -3.10 -26.42 28.30
CA ASN A 112 -3.11 -25.64 29.52
C ASN A 112 -2.52 -24.24 29.31
N LYS A 113 -3.29 -23.18 29.67
CA LYS A 113 -2.82 -21.79 29.66
C LYS A 113 -1.78 -21.56 30.78
N VAL A 114 -0.58 -21.19 30.37
CA VAL A 114 0.47 -20.78 31.36
C VAL A 114 0.35 -19.27 31.56
N GLU A 115 -0.13 -18.86 32.70
CA GLU A 115 -0.09 -17.46 33.16
C GLU A 115 1.36 -17.08 33.48
N ALA A 116 1.95 -16.17 32.71
CA ALA A 116 3.20 -15.52 33.07
C ALA A 116 2.90 -14.24 33.87
N GLY A 117 3.52 -14.18 35.04
CA GLY A 117 3.25 -13.30 36.17
C GLY A 117 3.42 -11.80 35.90
N VAL A 118 2.66 -11.09 36.72
CA VAL A 118 2.64 -9.66 36.99
C VAL A 118 4.03 -9.09 37.26
N VAL A 119 4.46 -8.06 36.53
CA VAL A 119 5.46 -7.08 37.00
C VAL A 119 5.09 -5.66 36.53
N ASP A 120 4.62 -4.92 37.51
CA ASP A 120 4.94 -3.53 37.90
C ASP A 120 4.81 -2.37 36.87
N GLU A 121 3.94 -1.47 37.27
CA GLU A 121 3.76 -0.11 36.75
C GLU A 121 5.07 0.70 36.85
N LYS A 122 5.59 1.13 35.69
CA LYS A 122 6.29 2.41 35.44
C LYS A 122 6.94 2.41 34.10
N LYS A 123 6.35 3.18 33.16
CA LYS A 123 7.07 4.01 32.16
C LYS A 123 6.12 4.40 31.02
N GLU A 124 5.58 5.60 31.10
CA GLU A 124 4.78 6.22 30.02
C GLU A 124 5.62 6.99 28.98
N GLU A 125 6.95 6.96 29.04
CA GLU A 125 7.81 7.79 28.18
C GLU A 125 8.62 7.05 27.11
N ASP A 126 8.46 5.71 26.97
CA ASP A 126 9.26 4.92 25.99
C ASP A 126 8.40 4.24 24.90
N LYS A 127 7.11 4.59 24.81
CA LYS A 127 6.17 3.95 23.86
C LYS A 127 6.35 4.36 22.40
N THR A 128 7.00 5.49 22.11
CA THR A 128 7.16 6.00 20.74
C THR A 128 8.29 5.32 19.95
N ALA A 129 9.31 4.80 20.63
CA ALA A 129 10.45 4.15 19.98
C ALA A 129 10.27 2.64 19.74
N GLU A 130 9.38 1.99 20.51
CA GLU A 130 9.05 0.57 20.32
C GLU A 130 7.94 0.36 19.28
N GLU A 131 7.07 1.33 19.08
CA GLU A 131 6.05 1.28 18.01
C GLU A 131 6.65 1.34 16.61
N GLU A 132 7.81 1.98 16.42
CA GLU A 132 8.51 2.06 15.13
C GLU A 132 9.19 0.75 14.70
N LYS A 133 9.36 -0.21 15.60
CA LYS A 133 10.01 -1.51 15.32
C LYS A 133 9.04 -2.68 15.08
N ARG A 134 7.74 -2.44 15.07
CA ARG A 134 6.76 -3.50 14.82
C ARG A 134 6.74 -3.83 13.32
N GLU A 135 7.06 -5.06 12.98
CA GLU A 135 6.93 -5.57 11.62
C GLU A 135 5.46 -5.46 11.18
N ARG A 136 5.23 -4.80 10.06
CA ARG A 136 3.90 -4.59 9.48
C ARG A 136 3.78 -5.48 8.26
N THR A 137 2.99 -6.53 8.36
CA THR A 137 2.87 -7.53 7.30
C THR A 137 1.59 -7.31 6.49
N ILE A 138 1.73 -7.27 5.17
CA ILE A 138 0.62 -7.25 4.23
C ILE A 138 0.50 -8.64 3.58
N TYR A 139 -0.54 -9.37 3.93
CA TYR A 139 -0.87 -10.62 3.25
C TYR A 139 -1.63 -10.35 1.96
N TYR A 140 -1.27 -11.03 0.88
CA TYR A 140 -1.97 -10.85 -0.39
C TYR A 140 -2.14 -12.14 -1.18
N VAL A 141 -3.12 -12.14 -2.05
CA VAL A 141 -3.41 -13.22 -3.01
C VAL A 141 -3.37 -12.65 -4.43
N THR A 142 -2.78 -13.39 -5.34
CA THR A 142 -2.67 -13.01 -6.76
C THR A 142 -3.72 -13.68 -7.62
N ASN A 143 -4.26 -14.82 -7.17
CA ASN A 143 -5.31 -15.55 -7.86
C ASN A 143 -6.24 -16.23 -6.85
N GLU A 144 -7.43 -15.67 -6.70
CA GLU A 144 -8.43 -16.16 -5.73
C GLU A 144 -8.88 -17.60 -5.98
N GLN A 145 -8.97 -18.01 -7.27
CA GLN A 145 -9.43 -19.37 -7.62
C GLN A 145 -8.38 -20.43 -7.27
N GLN A 146 -7.11 -20.14 -7.53
CA GLN A 146 -6.02 -21.09 -7.25
C GLN A 146 -5.62 -21.09 -5.78
N GLN A 147 -5.76 -19.95 -5.10
CA GLN A 147 -5.33 -19.73 -3.73
C GLN A 147 -6.45 -19.83 -2.69
N GLY A 148 -7.58 -20.46 -3.04
CA GLY A 148 -8.74 -20.57 -2.18
C GLY A 148 -8.47 -21.23 -0.81
N GLN A 149 -7.49 -22.15 -0.71
CA GLN A 149 -7.08 -22.73 0.56
C GLN A 149 -6.38 -21.71 1.48
N TYR A 150 -5.54 -20.82 0.93
CA TYR A 150 -4.90 -19.75 1.69
C TYR A 150 -5.91 -18.71 2.15
N ILE A 151 -6.89 -18.38 1.30
CA ILE A 151 -7.98 -17.46 1.66
C ILE A 151 -8.77 -17.99 2.87
N ARG A 152 -9.06 -19.29 2.90
CA ARG A 152 -9.71 -19.92 4.06
C ARG A 152 -8.84 -19.82 5.32
N MET A 153 -7.56 -20.13 5.18
CA MET A 153 -6.60 -20.03 6.28
C MET A 153 -6.52 -18.59 6.84
N PHE A 154 -6.46 -17.57 5.99
CA PHE A 154 -6.47 -16.18 6.45
C PHE A 154 -7.77 -15.85 7.22
N ARG A 155 -8.93 -16.28 6.73
CA ARG A 155 -10.22 -16.10 7.41
C ARG A 155 -10.29 -16.82 8.75
N ASP A 156 -9.81 -18.06 8.81
CA ASP A 156 -9.81 -18.88 10.03
C ASP A 156 -8.93 -18.25 11.13
N HIS A 157 -7.82 -17.62 10.74
CA HIS A 157 -6.91 -16.91 11.65
C HIS A 157 -7.26 -15.42 11.83
N LYS A 158 -8.40 -14.96 11.29
CA LYS A 158 -8.83 -13.54 11.33
C LYS A 158 -7.80 -12.57 10.76
N LEU A 159 -6.95 -13.04 9.85
CA LEU A 159 -5.99 -12.22 9.12
C LEU A 159 -6.65 -11.64 7.88
N GLN A 160 -6.40 -10.37 7.63
CA GLN A 160 -6.88 -9.70 6.43
C GLN A 160 -5.86 -9.83 5.31
N ALA A 161 -6.29 -10.32 4.16
CA ALA A 161 -5.47 -10.41 2.96
C ALA A 161 -6.06 -9.55 1.84
N PHE A 162 -5.20 -9.12 0.92
CA PHE A 162 -5.55 -8.21 -0.17
C PHE A 162 -5.41 -8.88 -1.53
N ILE A 163 -6.19 -8.43 -2.49
CA ILE A 163 -6.18 -8.95 -3.87
C ILE A 163 -5.22 -8.10 -4.69
N LEU A 164 -4.15 -8.71 -5.20
CA LEU A 164 -3.15 -8.10 -6.06
C LEU A 164 -3.02 -8.93 -7.35
N ASN A 165 -3.93 -8.73 -8.29
CA ASN A 165 -4.08 -9.54 -9.48
C ASN A 165 -3.49 -8.92 -10.75
N SER A 166 -2.94 -7.72 -10.68
CA SER A 166 -2.33 -7.04 -11.81
C SER A 166 -0.82 -7.34 -11.90
N ASN A 167 -0.31 -7.46 -13.12
CA ASN A 167 1.12 -7.68 -13.35
C ASN A 167 2.02 -6.57 -12.78
N ILE A 168 1.48 -5.37 -12.58
CA ILE A 168 2.19 -4.24 -11.99
C ILE A 168 2.32 -4.36 -10.47
N ASP A 169 1.49 -5.17 -9.83
CA ASP A 169 1.44 -5.26 -8.36
C ASP A 169 2.73 -5.84 -7.79
N SER A 170 3.26 -6.91 -8.40
CA SER A 170 4.48 -7.55 -7.92
C SER A 170 5.69 -6.60 -7.87
N PRO A 171 6.09 -5.90 -8.95
CA PRO A 171 7.18 -4.95 -8.88
C PRO A 171 6.87 -3.75 -7.97
N PHE A 172 5.61 -3.36 -7.85
CA PHE A 172 5.20 -2.27 -6.96
C PHE A 172 5.39 -2.66 -5.49
N ILE A 173 4.96 -3.86 -5.06
CA ILE A 173 5.14 -4.34 -3.69
C ILE A 173 6.63 -4.48 -3.36
N GLN A 174 7.45 -5.03 -4.25
CA GLN A 174 8.89 -5.09 -4.05
C GLN A 174 9.52 -3.71 -3.83
N GLN A 175 9.09 -2.70 -4.59
CA GLN A 175 9.55 -1.32 -4.37
C GLN A 175 9.08 -0.77 -3.02
N LEU A 176 7.84 -1.08 -2.63
CA LEU A 176 7.27 -0.63 -1.36
C LEU A 176 8.06 -1.19 -0.17
N GLU A 177 8.37 -2.49 -0.19
CA GLU A 177 9.23 -3.16 0.82
C GLU A 177 10.62 -2.53 0.88
N MET A 178 11.25 -2.29 -0.28
CA MET A 178 12.58 -1.69 -0.35
C MET A 178 12.66 -0.27 0.20
N LYS A 179 11.58 0.51 0.07
CA LYS A 179 11.54 1.92 0.49
C LYS A 179 11.06 2.14 1.92
N ASN A 180 10.36 1.18 2.48
CA ASN A 180 9.79 1.30 3.81
C ASN A 180 10.34 0.18 4.70
N GLU A 181 11.32 0.51 5.52
CA GLU A 181 11.84 -0.41 6.53
C GLU A 181 10.71 -0.85 7.47
N GLY A 182 10.51 -2.17 7.61
CA GLY A 182 9.48 -2.76 8.47
C GLY A 182 8.13 -3.08 7.80
N ILE A 183 8.00 -2.96 6.47
CA ILE A 183 6.89 -3.51 5.70
C ILE A 183 7.35 -4.82 5.04
N HIS A 184 6.60 -5.91 5.25
CA HIS A 184 6.85 -7.24 4.70
C HIS A 184 5.58 -7.84 4.07
#